data_f55bcdbd4d423e83625cf6d5f554d9ed
#
_entry.id   f55bcdbd4d423e83625cf6d5f554d9ed
#
_cell.length_a   1.000
_cell.length_b   1.000
_cell.length_c   1.000
_cell.angle_alpha   90.00
_cell.angle_beta   90.00
_cell.angle_gamma   90.00
#
_symmetry.space_group_name_H-M   'P 1'
#
loop_
_entity.id
_entity.type
_entity.pdbx_description
1 polymer ?
#
loop_
_entity_poly.entity_id
_entity_poly.type
_entity_poly.pdbx_seq_one_letter_code
_entity_poly.pdbx_strand_id
1 'polypeptide(L)'
;MWGGILLLGVSGIYNIILANSKPVDLILQVHVDPPPPCSVTGSSVDFQTVNINDINGSNYRKDAGYTLSCPDRKADDLRMQLRGNTTTINGEKVVDVGGPGFGIRIENADNNSLFSIGENNWTPFNITSQPKLNAVPVKQSGAQLSGADFSGSLTMVVDYQ
;
A
#
# COMPACT_ATOMS: atom_id res chain seq x y z
N MET A 1 -42.62 -1.44 2.54
CA MET A 1 -42.67 -1.35 3.12
C MET A 1 -42.44 -1.25 3.09
N TRP A 2 -42.29 -0.78 3.27
CA TRP A 2 -42.46 -0.50 3.51
C TRP A 2 -42.11 -0.61 3.36
N GLY A 3 -41.77 0.00 3.33
CA GLY A 3 -41.86 -0.43 3.32
C GLY A 3 -41.76 -0.53 3.35
N GLY A 4 -41.73 -0.24 3.21
CA GLY A 4 -41.96 -0.68 3.34
C GLY A 4 -42.10 -0.73 3.36
N ILE A 5 -41.87 -0.61 3.47
CA ILE A 5 -42.39 -0.76 3.76
C ILE A 5 -42.61 -0.95 3.66
N LEU A 6 -42.15 -0.60 3.71
CA LEU A 6 -42.67 -0.82 3.93
C LEU A 6 -42.78 -1.09 4.07
N LEU A 7 -42.69 -1.02 4.01
CA LEU A 7 -43.14 -1.29 4.44
C LEU A 7 -43.17 -1.51 4.47
N LEU A 8 -42.59 -1.00 4.77
CA LEU A 8 -43.08 -1.26 4.96
C LEU A 8 -43.00 -1.58 5.28
N GLY A 9 -43.07 -1.21 5.08
CA GLY A 9 -43.39 -1.74 5.26
C GLY A 9 -43.60 -1.82 5.60
N VAL A 10 -43.35 -1.52 5.68
CA VAL A 10 -43.84 -1.65 6.06
C VAL A 10 -44.01 -1.91 6.53
N SER A 11 -44.11 -1.76 6.12
CA SER A 11 -44.43 -1.88 6.80
C SER A 11 -44.50 -1.94 7.25
N GLY A 12 -44.75 -1.26 6.86
CA GLY A 12 -44.94 -1.45 7.39
C GLY A 12 -44.95 -1.27 7.90
N ILE A 13 -45.49 -0.69 7.82
CA ILE A 13 -45.75 -0.35 8.46
C ILE A 13 -46.00 -0.16 8.60
N TYR A 14 -46.46 0.15 8.42
CA TYR A 14 -46.93 0.59 8.91
C TYR A 14 -46.98 0.99 9.49
N ASN A 15 -46.94 0.89 8.84
CA ASN A 15 -47.00 1.36 9.98
C ASN A 15 -46.90 1.67 10.52
N ILE A 16 -47.29 2.20 10.50
CA ILE A 16 -47.28 2.48 11.62
C ILE A 16 -47.16 2.74 12.10
N ILE A 17 -47.46 3.43 12.06
CA ILE A 17 -47.43 3.74 13.03
C ILE A 17 -47.60 4.12 13.41
N LEU A 18 -48.11 4.62 13.58
CA LEU A 18 -48.30 5.08 14.26
C LEU A 18 -48.66 5.65 15.14
N ALA A 19 -49.26 5.59 15.49
CA ALA A 19 -49.84 6.17 16.64
C ALA A 19 -48.87 7.09 17.41
N ASN A 20 -47.83 6.67 17.88
CA ASN A 20 -46.84 7.46 18.58
C ASN A 20 -45.63 7.76 17.69
N SER A 21 -45.88 7.95 16.41
CA SER A 21 -44.80 8.31 15.52
C SER A 21 -44.27 9.68 15.89
N LYS A 22 -42.96 9.77 15.96
CA LYS A 22 -42.26 11.03 16.15
C LYS A 22 -41.51 11.38 14.88
N PRO A 23 -41.46 12.64 14.51
CA PRO A 23 -40.61 13.05 13.41
C PRO A 23 -39.15 12.73 13.79
N VAL A 24 -38.47 12.08 12.90
CA VAL A 24 -37.03 11.79 13.05
C VAL A 24 -36.30 12.56 11.97
N ASP A 25 -35.50 13.52 12.41
CA ASP A 25 -34.63 14.24 11.49
C ASP A 25 -33.41 13.39 11.22
N LEU A 26 -33.23 12.98 9.99
CA LEU A 26 -32.03 12.32 9.54
C LEU A 26 -31.06 13.37 9.01
N ILE A 27 -29.98 13.58 9.73
CA ILE A 27 -28.87 14.39 9.25
C ILE A 27 -27.91 13.44 8.55
N LEU A 28 -27.91 13.48 7.24
CA LEU A 28 -26.98 12.71 6.44
C LEU A 28 -25.77 13.59 6.12
N GLN A 29 -24.64 13.26 6.74
CA GLN A 29 -23.37 13.87 6.38
C GLN A 29 -22.72 13.03 5.30
N VAL A 30 -22.51 13.62 4.16
CA VAL A 30 -21.79 12.98 3.07
C VAL A 30 -20.36 13.50 3.09
N HIS A 31 -19.44 12.60 3.36
CA HIS A 31 -18.03 12.90 3.28
C HIS A 31 -17.52 12.38 1.95
N VAL A 32 -17.07 13.29 1.11
CA VAL A 32 -16.50 12.93 -0.20
C VAL A 32 -15.01 13.18 -0.13
N ASP A 33 -14.25 12.11 -0.15
CA ASP A 33 -12.80 12.22 -0.27
C ASP A 33 -12.46 12.73 -1.67
N PRO A 34 -11.53 13.67 -1.80
CA PRO A 34 -11.06 14.05 -3.11
C PRO A 34 -10.44 12.85 -3.80
N PRO A 35 -10.54 12.72 -5.12
CA PRO A 35 -9.88 11.65 -5.83
C PRO A 35 -8.37 11.74 -5.63
N PRO A 36 -7.65 10.62 -5.64
CA PRO A 36 -6.20 10.66 -5.51
C PRO A 36 -5.60 11.45 -6.67
N PRO A 37 -4.48 12.14 -6.44
CA PRO A 37 -3.86 12.98 -7.47
C PRO A 37 -3.35 12.19 -8.66
N CYS A 38 -3.03 10.93 -8.47
CA CYS A 38 -2.38 10.09 -9.47
C CYS A 38 -2.95 8.69 -9.47
N SER A 39 -2.96 8.06 -10.63
CA SER A 39 -3.01 6.61 -10.73
C SER A 39 -1.58 6.05 -10.75
N VAL A 40 -1.39 4.90 -10.14
CA VAL A 40 -0.08 4.26 -10.01
C VAL A 40 -0.13 2.92 -10.73
N THR A 41 0.86 2.67 -11.59
CA THR A 41 1.06 1.37 -12.22
C THR A 41 2.44 0.88 -11.84
N GLY A 42 2.49 -0.26 -11.12
CA GLY A 42 3.75 -0.89 -10.76
C GLY A 42 4.15 -1.95 -11.76
N SER A 43 5.41 -2.31 -11.73
CA SER A 43 5.93 -3.46 -12.46
C SER A 43 6.28 -4.58 -11.49
N SER A 44 6.31 -5.82 -11.98
CA SER A 44 6.84 -6.92 -11.20
C SER A 44 8.36 -6.93 -11.28
N VAL A 45 8.98 -7.36 -10.18
CA VAL A 45 10.43 -7.56 -10.11
C VAL A 45 10.66 -9.05 -9.97
N ASP A 46 11.27 -9.64 -10.97
CA ASP A 46 11.60 -11.07 -10.96
C ASP A 46 13.09 -11.23 -10.75
N PHE A 47 13.46 -11.80 -9.60
CA PHE A 47 14.86 -12.08 -9.27
C PHE A 47 15.34 -13.40 -9.86
N GLN A 48 14.43 -14.18 -10.44
CA GLN A 48 14.74 -15.51 -10.96
C GLN A 48 15.35 -16.39 -9.88
N THR A 49 16.37 -17.14 -10.21
CA THR A 49 17.05 -18.00 -9.23
C THR A 49 18.13 -17.20 -8.52
N VAL A 50 17.99 -17.11 -7.20
CA VAL A 50 18.95 -16.38 -6.36
C VAL A 50 19.73 -17.43 -5.55
N ASN A 51 21.07 -17.35 -5.61
CA ASN A 51 21.92 -18.18 -4.79
C ASN A 51 21.94 -17.61 -3.37
N ILE A 52 21.46 -18.39 -2.42
CA ILE A 52 21.38 -17.98 -1.01
C ILE A 52 22.72 -17.49 -0.46
N ASN A 53 23.81 -18.14 -0.88
CA ASN A 53 25.14 -17.79 -0.38
C ASN A 53 25.65 -16.45 -0.91
N ASP A 54 25.08 -15.96 -1.99
CA ASP A 54 25.48 -14.70 -2.61
C ASP A 54 24.62 -13.51 -2.16
N ILE A 55 23.67 -13.74 -1.27
CA ILE A 55 22.85 -12.66 -0.72
C ILE A 55 23.68 -11.90 0.30
N ASN A 56 24.01 -10.65 -0.03
CA ASN A 56 24.86 -9.80 0.80
C ASN A 56 24.32 -8.38 0.99
N GLY A 57 23.06 -8.14 0.61
CA GLY A 57 22.45 -6.81 0.70
C GLY A 57 22.74 -5.91 -0.49
N SER A 58 23.50 -6.37 -1.47
CA SER A 58 23.84 -5.62 -2.70
C SER A 58 23.63 -6.45 -3.95
N ASN A 59 23.97 -7.73 -3.92
CA ASN A 59 23.78 -8.61 -5.06
C ASN A 59 22.31 -8.77 -5.39
N TYR A 60 22.01 -8.97 -6.66
CA TYR A 60 20.65 -9.15 -7.21
C TYR A 60 19.78 -7.90 -7.10
N ARG A 61 20.36 -6.72 -6.86
CA ARG A 61 19.61 -5.47 -6.85
C ARG A 61 18.97 -5.24 -8.21
N LYS A 62 17.69 -4.93 -8.21
CA LYS A 62 16.92 -4.66 -9.43
C LYS A 62 16.08 -3.41 -9.28
N ASP A 63 15.82 -2.76 -10.41
CA ASP A 63 14.92 -1.64 -10.47
C ASP A 63 13.50 -2.09 -10.10
N ALA A 64 12.88 -1.38 -9.18
CA ALA A 64 11.48 -1.57 -8.79
C ALA A 64 10.65 -0.45 -9.41
N GLY A 65 10.52 -0.48 -10.72
CA GLY A 65 9.89 0.58 -11.49
C GLY A 65 8.40 0.73 -11.23
N TYR A 66 7.94 1.95 -11.36
CA TYR A 66 6.54 2.31 -11.32
C TYR A 66 6.30 3.52 -12.22
N THR A 67 5.04 3.75 -12.59
CA THR A 67 4.64 4.89 -13.40
C THR A 67 3.51 5.62 -12.70
N LEU A 68 3.60 6.94 -12.63
CA LEU A 68 2.54 7.80 -12.13
C LEU A 68 1.88 8.52 -13.29
N SER A 69 0.55 8.56 -13.29
CA SER A 69 -0.24 9.38 -14.19
C SER A 69 -1.10 10.32 -13.35
N CYS A 70 -0.82 11.60 -13.44
CA CYS A 70 -1.41 12.64 -12.58
C CYS A 70 -2.01 13.78 -13.43
N PRO A 71 -2.92 13.50 -14.38
CA PRO A 71 -3.36 14.53 -15.35
C PRO A 71 -4.12 15.67 -14.70
N ASP A 72 -4.88 15.40 -13.65
CA ASP A 72 -5.78 16.38 -13.05
C ASP A 72 -5.32 16.82 -11.66
N ARG A 73 -4.04 16.66 -11.35
CA ARG A 73 -3.50 17.04 -10.04
C ARG A 73 -3.66 18.53 -9.78
N LYS A 74 -3.87 18.86 -8.53
CA LYS A 74 -4.06 20.25 -8.08
C LYS A 74 -2.80 20.86 -7.53
N ALA A 75 -1.77 20.06 -7.31
CA ALA A 75 -0.47 20.51 -6.81
C ALA A 75 0.62 19.55 -7.29
N ASP A 76 1.83 20.06 -7.39
CA ASP A 76 3.00 19.28 -7.79
C ASP A 76 3.70 18.61 -6.61
N ASP A 77 3.47 19.10 -5.39
CA ASP A 77 4.04 18.52 -4.18
C ASP A 77 3.14 17.42 -3.67
N LEU A 78 3.67 16.22 -3.71
CA LEU A 78 2.98 14.98 -3.42
C LEU A 78 3.75 14.20 -2.36
N ARG A 79 3.15 13.11 -1.91
CA ARG A 79 3.81 12.18 -1.00
C ARG A 79 3.45 10.77 -1.38
N MET A 80 4.34 9.83 -1.15
CA MET A 80 4.06 8.43 -1.40
C MET A 80 4.29 7.58 -0.16
N GLN A 81 3.64 6.44 -0.18
CA GLN A 81 3.68 5.48 0.90
C GLN A 81 3.66 4.08 0.28
N LEU A 82 4.46 3.18 0.82
CA LEU A 82 4.44 1.77 0.45
C LEU A 82 3.75 0.99 1.56
N ARG A 83 2.82 0.13 1.19
CA ARG A 83 2.07 -0.73 2.11
C ARG A 83 2.22 -2.18 1.71
N GLY A 84 2.32 -3.05 2.69
CA GLY A 84 2.40 -4.49 2.46
C GLY A 84 2.84 -5.22 3.72
N ASN A 85 2.94 -6.53 3.60
CA ASN A 85 3.44 -7.35 4.69
C ASN A 85 4.94 -7.16 4.82
N THR A 86 5.40 -6.95 6.03
CA THR A 86 6.81 -6.68 6.32
C THR A 86 7.35 -7.64 7.37
N THR A 87 8.64 -7.82 7.33
CA THR A 87 9.41 -8.52 8.36
C THR A 87 10.65 -7.69 8.67
N THR A 88 11.30 -7.99 9.77
CA THR A 88 12.52 -7.29 10.16
C THR A 88 13.74 -8.17 9.84
N ILE A 89 14.66 -7.65 9.04
CA ILE A 89 15.91 -8.30 8.68
C ILE A 89 17.05 -7.36 9.05
N ASN A 90 17.95 -7.82 9.90
CA ASN A 90 19.09 -7.03 10.37
C ASN A 90 18.69 -5.65 10.91
N GLY A 91 17.54 -5.58 11.60
CA GLY A 91 17.03 -4.35 12.19
C GLY A 91 16.26 -3.44 11.24
N GLU A 92 16.09 -3.80 9.98
CA GLU A 92 15.37 -3.01 8.99
C GLU A 92 14.06 -3.68 8.60
N LYS A 93 13.04 -2.85 8.34
CA LYS A 93 11.73 -3.32 7.90
C LYS A 93 11.77 -3.51 6.40
N VAL A 94 11.56 -4.74 5.96
CA VAL A 94 11.63 -5.15 4.55
C VAL A 94 10.37 -5.90 4.16
N VAL A 95 10.19 -6.15 2.87
CA VAL A 95 9.03 -6.90 2.36
C VAL A 95 9.15 -8.35 2.81
N ASP A 96 8.08 -8.85 3.43
CA ASP A 96 7.97 -10.26 3.79
C ASP A 96 7.63 -11.07 2.53
N VAL A 97 8.44 -12.07 2.27
CA VAL A 97 8.26 -12.95 1.11
C VAL A 97 7.92 -14.39 1.51
N GLY A 98 7.59 -14.60 2.78
CA GLY A 98 7.08 -15.87 3.27
C GLY A 98 8.10 -16.80 3.87
N GLY A 99 9.38 -16.43 3.93
CA GLY A 99 10.44 -17.25 4.51
C GLY A 99 11.08 -16.59 5.72
N PRO A 100 11.36 -17.33 6.80
CA PRO A 100 12.04 -16.75 7.96
C PRO A 100 13.47 -16.35 7.62
N GLY A 101 13.87 -15.18 8.10
CA GLY A 101 15.23 -14.69 7.92
C GLY A 101 15.55 -14.21 6.50
N PHE A 102 14.56 -14.02 5.66
CA PHE A 102 14.73 -13.58 4.29
C PHE A 102 13.66 -12.53 3.94
N GLY A 103 14.02 -11.55 3.14
CA GLY A 103 13.12 -10.51 2.70
C GLY A 103 13.65 -9.72 1.52
N ILE A 104 12.87 -8.76 1.05
CA ILE A 104 13.29 -7.85 0.00
C ILE A 104 13.33 -6.45 0.58
N ARG A 105 14.50 -5.84 0.53
CA ARG A 105 14.74 -4.47 0.97
C ARG A 105 14.38 -3.53 -0.17
N ILE A 106 13.62 -2.50 0.13
CA ILE A 106 13.32 -1.44 -0.83
C ILE A 106 14.26 -0.28 -0.52
N GLU A 107 14.90 0.22 -1.55
CA GLU A 107 15.91 1.27 -1.44
C GLU A 107 15.58 2.45 -2.32
N ASN A 108 16.01 3.62 -1.89
CA ASN A 108 16.13 4.77 -2.77
C ASN A 108 17.29 4.50 -3.74
N ALA A 109 17.02 4.49 -5.03
CA ALA A 109 18.01 4.11 -6.03
C ALA A 109 19.19 5.10 -6.13
N ASP A 110 19.01 6.34 -5.69
CA ASP A 110 20.04 7.36 -5.81
C ASP A 110 21.18 7.17 -4.81
N ASN A 111 20.89 6.60 -3.64
CA ASN A 111 21.88 6.50 -2.56
C ASN A 111 21.83 5.18 -1.80
N ASN A 112 21.00 4.23 -2.24
CA ASN A 112 20.82 2.92 -1.61
C ASN A 112 20.36 2.98 -0.15
N SER A 113 19.77 4.10 0.28
CA SER A 113 19.19 4.17 1.62
C SER A 113 17.88 3.41 1.67
N LEU A 114 17.55 2.91 2.86
CA LEU A 114 16.28 2.20 3.08
C LEU A 114 15.11 3.13 2.75
N PHE A 115 14.19 2.63 1.93
CA PHE A 115 12.92 3.29 1.70
C PHE A 115 11.90 2.68 2.65
N SER A 116 11.34 3.50 3.54
CA SER A 116 10.45 3.03 4.60
C SER A 116 9.13 2.50 4.06
N ILE A 117 8.66 1.41 4.66
CA ILE A 117 7.39 0.77 4.31
C ILE A 117 6.45 0.92 5.51
N GLY A 118 5.18 1.23 5.26
CA GLY A 118 4.16 1.27 6.29
C GLY A 118 3.22 2.45 6.17
N GLU A 119 2.06 2.34 6.79
CA GLU A 119 0.98 3.32 6.64
C GLU A 119 1.29 4.69 7.23
N ASN A 120 2.26 4.76 8.14
CA ASN A 120 2.65 6.05 8.74
C ASN A 120 3.95 6.60 8.15
N ASN A 121 4.47 5.97 7.11
CA ASN A 121 5.76 6.32 6.52
C ASN A 121 5.55 6.99 5.17
N TRP A 122 5.23 8.27 5.19
CA TRP A 122 5.07 9.07 3.99
C TRP A 122 6.39 9.69 3.57
N THR A 123 6.68 9.58 2.28
CA THR A 123 7.86 10.22 1.67
C THR A 123 7.38 11.33 0.76
N PRO A 124 7.67 12.61 1.09
CA PRO A 124 7.29 13.72 0.22
C PRO A 124 8.17 13.76 -1.02
N PHE A 125 7.60 14.19 -2.12
CA PHE A 125 8.33 14.39 -3.37
C PHE A 125 7.60 15.40 -4.27
N ASN A 126 8.31 15.93 -5.24
CA ASN A 126 7.71 16.76 -6.27
C ASN A 126 7.54 15.90 -7.53
N ILE A 127 6.46 16.14 -8.29
CA ILE A 127 6.14 15.34 -9.48
C ILE A 127 7.27 15.32 -10.51
N THR A 128 8.08 16.36 -10.56
CA THR A 128 9.22 16.44 -11.47
C THR A 128 10.46 15.71 -10.96
N SER A 129 10.41 15.23 -9.73
CA SER A 129 11.56 14.64 -9.03
C SER A 129 11.10 13.41 -8.25
N GLN A 130 10.49 12.47 -8.95
CA GLN A 130 9.93 11.26 -8.35
C GLN A 130 11.02 10.35 -7.79
N PRO A 131 10.82 9.75 -6.63
CA PRO A 131 11.77 8.78 -6.09
C PRO A 131 11.92 7.58 -7.03
N LYS A 132 13.14 7.14 -7.21
CA LYS A 132 13.43 5.91 -7.94
C LYS A 132 13.73 4.83 -6.92
N LEU A 133 13.16 3.67 -7.12
CA LEU A 133 13.24 2.59 -6.15
C LEU A 133 13.98 1.39 -6.73
N ASN A 134 14.77 0.75 -5.88
CA ASN A 134 15.37 -0.55 -6.14
C ASN A 134 14.84 -1.56 -5.14
N ALA A 135 14.89 -2.82 -5.52
CA ALA A 135 14.59 -3.95 -4.66
C ALA A 135 15.82 -4.85 -4.61
N VAL A 136 16.18 -5.29 -3.42
CA VAL A 136 17.34 -6.16 -3.23
C VAL A 136 17.03 -7.24 -2.20
N PRO A 137 17.39 -8.51 -2.50
CA PRO A 137 17.21 -9.60 -1.55
C PRO A 137 18.15 -9.40 -0.36
N VAL A 138 17.62 -9.63 0.84
CA VAL A 138 18.40 -9.56 2.08
C VAL A 138 18.11 -10.78 2.95
N LYS A 139 19.10 -11.20 3.72
CA LYS A 139 18.92 -12.28 4.68
C LYS A 139 19.45 -11.86 6.04
N GLN A 140 18.82 -12.39 7.07
CA GLN A 140 19.24 -12.17 8.45
C GLN A 140 20.64 -12.77 8.66
N SER A 141 21.51 -12.03 9.31
CA SER A 141 22.86 -12.52 9.66
C SER A 141 22.77 -13.82 10.43
N GLY A 142 23.50 -14.83 9.96
CA GLY A 142 23.52 -16.15 10.55
C GLY A 142 22.33 -17.04 10.20
N ALA A 143 21.38 -16.56 9.40
CA ALA A 143 20.22 -17.36 9.01
C ALA A 143 20.62 -18.50 8.08
N GLN A 144 20.01 -19.66 8.31
CA GLN A 144 20.13 -20.84 7.44
C GLN A 144 18.86 -20.89 6.59
N LEU A 145 18.96 -20.45 5.34
CA LEU A 145 17.82 -20.45 4.45
C LEU A 145 17.72 -21.78 3.70
N SER A 146 16.49 -22.24 3.53
CA SER A 146 16.20 -23.40 2.69
C SER A 146 15.74 -22.91 1.31
N GLY A 147 16.03 -23.70 0.27
CA GLY A 147 15.55 -23.41 -1.06
C GLY A 147 14.03 -23.50 -1.11
N ALA A 148 13.40 -22.47 -1.64
CA ALA A 148 11.95 -22.38 -1.79
C ALA A 148 11.62 -21.28 -2.77
N ASP A 149 10.35 -21.25 -3.22
CA ASP A 149 9.84 -20.13 -3.98
C ASP A 149 9.33 -19.07 -3.01
N PHE A 150 9.76 -17.85 -3.22
CA PHE A 150 9.39 -16.72 -2.38
C PHE A 150 8.71 -15.64 -3.22
N SER A 151 7.67 -15.04 -2.68
CA SER A 151 6.99 -13.92 -3.32
C SER A 151 6.43 -12.98 -2.29
N GLY A 152 6.35 -11.70 -2.66
CA GLY A 152 5.77 -10.67 -1.82
C GLY A 152 5.18 -9.59 -2.70
N SER A 153 4.42 -8.70 -2.09
CA SER A 153 3.80 -7.61 -2.81
C SER A 153 3.78 -6.34 -1.99
N LEU A 154 3.79 -5.21 -2.70
CA LEU A 154 3.63 -3.88 -2.12
C LEU A 154 2.57 -3.13 -2.90
N THR A 155 1.86 -2.27 -2.19
CA THR A 155 0.93 -1.30 -2.78
C THR A 155 1.53 0.08 -2.58
N MET A 156 1.63 0.86 -3.65
CA MET A 156 2.05 2.25 -3.58
C MET A 156 0.82 3.14 -3.53
N VAL A 157 0.82 4.06 -2.59
CA VAL A 157 -0.23 5.08 -2.45
C VAL A 157 0.41 6.44 -2.64
N VAL A 158 -0.19 7.27 -3.46
CA VAL A 158 0.26 8.65 -3.71
C VAL A 158 -0.86 9.59 -3.33
N ASP A 159 -0.52 10.63 -2.59
CA ASP A 159 -1.47 11.63 -2.11
C ASP A 159 -0.83 13.01 -2.14
N TYR A 160 -1.65 14.05 -1.93
CA TYR A 160 -1.14 15.40 -1.72
C TYR A 160 -0.42 15.52 -0.38
N GLN A 161 0.56 16.39 -0.32
CA GLN A 161 1.23 16.71 0.94
C GLN A 161 0.31 17.44 1.91
#